data_ee4db98b605971bb4950959e089ab55a
#
_entry.id   ee4db98b605971bb4950959e089ab55a
#
_cell.length_a   1.000
_cell.length_b   1.000
_cell.length_c   1.000
_cell.angle_alpha   90.00
_cell.angle_beta   90.00
_cell.angle_gamma   90.00
#
_symmetry.space_group_name_H-M   'P 1'
#
loop_
_entity.id
_entity.type
_entity.pdbx_description
1 polymer ?
#
loop_
_entity_poly.entity_id
_entity_poly.type
_entity_poly.pdbx_seq_one_letter_code
_entity_poly.pdbx_strand_id
1 'polypeptide(L)'
;KVFECALNDMKDEKEKTTKRLFELFGEHLKKAVEVTAKGVNLHLDHIHDVTPELIMNLMFNGSIEKGLDASECASLYTIGVDGAGLAVVADSLGAIEKRIENEKRVSWDELYSALENNFPDERFRLIMNSSPKYCHGGTVSDAWAKRLTECWVKTVVDQQMPKGRKLVPGWFSWARTIEYGSKVGATPNGRRKGEPISHGANPNPHFRIDGAPTAQSNGIASVQCGRGNAAPLQIEFDPHVAADKSGVD
;
A
#
# COMPACT_ATOMS: atom_id res chain seq x y z
N LYS A 1 3.85 -7.65 -3.31
CA LYS A 1 3.71 -8.75 -4.31
C LYS A 1 3.27 -8.22 -5.68
N VAL A 2 2.19 -7.46 -5.79
CA VAL A 2 1.74 -6.89 -7.09
C VAL A 2 2.87 -6.17 -7.82
N PHE A 3 3.62 -5.32 -7.11
CA PHE A 3 4.76 -4.60 -7.69
C PHE A 3 5.94 -5.52 -8.07
N GLU A 4 6.19 -6.60 -7.31
CA GLU A 4 7.19 -7.61 -7.69
C GLU A 4 6.82 -8.33 -8.99
N CYS A 5 5.53 -8.65 -9.19
CA CYS A 5 5.06 -9.23 -10.45
C CYS A 5 5.32 -8.28 -11.61
N ALA A 6 4.95 -7.00 -11.45
CA ALA A 6 5.20 -5.99 -12.48
C ALA A 6 6.70 -5.80 -12.80
N LEU A 7 7.57 -5.82 -11.77
CA LEU A 7 9.03 -5.76 -11.96
C LEU A 7 9.56 -7.01 -12.71
N ASN A 8 8.98 -8.18 -12.45
CA ASN A 8 9.39 -9.39 -13.16
C ASN A 8 8.99 -9.35 -14.64
N ASP A 9 7.73 -8.97 -14.93
CA ASP A 9 7.27 -8.86 -16.32
C ASP A 9 8.05 -7.79 -17.10
N MET A 10 8.45 -6.72 -16.40
CA MET A 10 9.25 -5.65 -17.00
C MET A 10 10.63 -6.11 -17.50
N LYS A 11 11.17 -7.25 -16.99
CA LYS A 11 12.45 -7.80 -17.49
C LYS A 11 12.40 -8.12 -18.98
N ASP A 12 11.26 -8.60 -19.44
CA ASP A 12 11.04 -9.07 -20.82
C ASP A 12 10.59 -7.94 -21.78
N GLU A 13 10.31 -6.74 -21.22
CA GLU A 13 9.93 -5.59 -22.04
C GLU A 13 11.11 -5.03 -22.84
N LYS A 14 10.84 -4.68 -24.10
CA LYS A 14 11.83 -4.09 -25.00
C LYS A 14 12.23 -2.69 -24.57
N GLU A 15 11.26 -1.92 -24.13
CA GLU A 15 11.45 -0.55 -23.66
C GLU A 15 11.09 -0.48 -22.17
N LYS A 16 12.13 -0.34 -21.36
CA LYS A 16 12.00 -0.30 -19.89
C LYS A 16 11.87 1.14 -19.42
N THR A 17 10.66 1.52 -19.06
CA THR A 17 10.36 2.86 -18.51
C THR A 17 9.52 2.76 -17.22
N THR A 18 9.64 3.77 -16.36
CA THR A 18 8.81 3.87 -15.13
C THR A 18 7.32 3.90 -15.48
N LYS A 19 6.97 4.54 -16.61
CA LYS A 19 5.60 4.57 -17.12
C LYS A 19 5.10 3.16 -17.45
N ARG A 20 5.88 2.39 -18.21
CA ARG A 20 5.51 1.02 -18.57
C ARG A 20 5.41 0.11 -17.35
N LEU A 21 6.33 0.25 -16.41
CA LEU A 21 6.29 -0.46 -15.13
C LEU A 21 5.00 -0.16 -14.36
N PHE A 22 4.56 1.09 -14.35
CA PHE A 22 3.30 1.48 -13.70
C PHE A 22 2.08 0.91 -14.41
N GLU A 23 2.09 0.80 -15.74
CA GLU A 23 1.03 0.13 -16.52
C GLU A 23 0.94 -1.36 -16.17
N LEU A 24 2.07 -2.08 -16.15
CA LEU A 24 2.13 -3.49 -15.72
C LEU A 24 1.66 -3.66 -14.27
N PHE A 25 2.04 -2.73 -13.39
CA PHE A 25 1.53 -2.71 -12.02
C PHE A 25 -0.01 -2.62 -11.99
N GLY A 26 -0.60 -1.76 -12.80
CA GLY A 26 -2.07 -1.61 -12.91
C GLY A 26 -2.76 -2.89 -13.40
N GLU A 27 -2.17 -3.60 -14.36
CA GLU A 27 -2.66 -4.89 -14.86
C GLU A 27 -2.68 -5.95 -13.75
N HIS A 28 -1.57 -6.11 -13.03
CA HIS A 28 -1.50 -7.03 -11.88
C HIS A 28 -2.41 -6.62 -10.73
N LEU A 29 -2.54 -5.30 -10.47
CA LEU A 29 -3.43 -4.78 -9.45
C LEU A 29 -4.88 -5.14 -9.73
N LYS A 30 -5.33 -4.95 -10.97
CA LYS A 30 -6.68 -5.34 -11.41
C LYS A 30 -6.93 -6.83 -11.18
N LYS A 31 -5.97 -7.67 -11.53
CA LYS A 31 -6.07 -9.11 -11.32
C LYS A 31 -6.14 -9.48 -9.83
N ALA A 32 -5.30 -8.84 -9.00
CA ALA A 32 -5.30 -9.07 -7.56
C ALA A 32 -6.64 -8.67 -6.92
N VAL A 33 -7.19 -7.51 -7.30
CA VAL A 33 -8.50 -7.05 -6.82
C VAL A 33 -9.62 -8.00 -7.25
N GLU A 34 -9.63 -8.44 -8.50
CA GLU A 34 -10.61 -9.42 -9.01
C GLU A 34 -10.59 -10.73 -8.21
N VAL A 35 -9.40 -11.29 -7.97
CA VAL A 35 -9.24 -12.54 -7.22
C VAL A 35 -9.67 -12.35 -5.76
N THR A 36 -9.29 -11.24 -5.13
CA THR A 36 -9.70 -10.90 -3.77
C THR A 36 -11.22 -10.75 -3.67
N ALA A 37 -11.83 -10.06 -4.61
CA ALA A 37 -13.29 -9.87 -4.66
C ALA A 37 -14.03 -11.22 -4.75
N LYS A 38 -13.55 -12.13 -5.60
CA LYS A 38 -14.11 -13.49 -5.70
C LYS A 38 -13.98 -14.28 -4.39
N GLY A 39 -12.81 -14.23 -3.77
CA GLY A 39 -12.54 -14.91 -2.50
C GLY A 39 -13.41 -14.37 -1.35
N VAL A 40 -13.48 -13.06 -1.23
CA VAL A 40 -14.33 -12.39 -0.22
C VAL A 40 -15.81 -12.72 -0.45
N ASN A 41 -16.27 -12.69 -1.70
CA ASN A 41 -17.65 -13.04 -2.01
C ASN A 41 -17.98 -14.49 -1.64
N LEU A 42 -17.10 -15.43 -1.97
CA LEU A 42 -17.26 -16.84 -1.60
C LEU A 42 -17.30 -17.00 -0.08
N HIS A 43 -16.42 -16.34 0.65
CA HIS A 43 -16.40 -16.35 2.11
C HIS A 43 -17.73 -15.85 2.69
N LEU A 44 -18.21 -14.70 2.24
CA LEU A 44 -19.45 -14.08 2.72
C LEU A 44 -20.71 -14.87 2.34
N ASP A 45 -20.66 -15.66 1.26
CA ASP A 45 -21.80 -16.50 0.86
C ASP A 45 -21.92 -17.77 1.72
N HIS A 46 -20.89 -18.13 2.50
CA HIS A 46 -20.85 -19.37 3.28
C HIS A 46 -20.48 -19.20 4.75
N ILE A 47 -20.21 -17.96 5.21
CA ILE A 47 -19.75 -17.75 6.59
C ILE A 47 -20.82 -18.18 7.61
N HIS A 48 -22.08 -17.95 7.31
CA HIS A 48 -23.22 -18.33 8.18
C HIS A 48 -23.37 -19.84 8.33
N ASP A 49 -22.93 -20.63 7.36
CA ASP A 49 -22.96 -22.10 7.44
C ASP A 49 -21.90 -22.66 8.40
N VAL A 50 -20.77 -21.95 8.52
CA VAL A 50 -19.57 -22.42 9.25
C VAL A 50 -19.46 -21.75 10.63
N THR A 51 -19.71 -20.47 10.69
CA THR A 51 -19.57 -19.63 11.91
C THR A 51 -20.72 -18.61 11.98
N PRO A 52 -21.96 -19.04 12.30
CA PRO A 52 -23.06 -18.10 12.43
C PRO A 52 -22.84 -17.12 13.60
N GLU A 53 -23.19 -15.87 13.41
CA GLU A 53 -23.01 -14.80 14.39
C GLU A 53 -24.16 -14.76 15.41
N LEU A 54 -24.31 -15.83 16.21
CA LEU A 54 -25.48 -16.05 17.07
C LEU A 54 -25.82 -14.88 17.98
N ILE A 55 -24.84 -14.26 18.61
CA ILE A 55 -25.07 -13.10 19.49
C ILE A 55 -25.38 -11.86 18.67
N MET A 56 -24.67 -11.63 17.57
CA MET A 56 -24.93 -10.52 16.67
C MET A 56 -26.33 -10.59 16.06
N ASN A 57 -26.83 -11.78 15.76
CA ASN A 57 -28.17 -11.99 15.24
C ASN A 57 -29.28 -11.49 16.18
N LEU A 58 -29.05 -11.55 17.50
CA LEU A 58 -29.99 -11.00 18.49
C LEU A 58 -29.94 -9.46 18.57
N MET A 59 -28.86 -8.85 18.15
CA MET A 59 -28.62 -7.41 18.23
C MET A 59 -28.79 -6.70 16.89
N PHE A 60 -28.74 -7.44 15.79
CA PHE A 60 -28.77 -6.88 14.45
C PHE A 60 -30.21 -6.70 13.95
N ASN A 61 -30.52 -5.48 13.48
CA ASN A 61 -31.85 -5.16 13.01
C ASN A 61 -32.24 -5.99 11.77
N GLY A 62 -33.31 -6.73 11.85
CA GLY A 62 -33.87 -7.53 10.76
C GLY A 62 -33.46 -8.99 10.74
N SER A 63 -32.48 -9.43 11.57
CA SER A 63 -32.06 -10.83 11.61
C SER A 63 -33.18 -11.76 12.08
N ILE A 64 -33.84 -11.42 13.18
CA ILE A 64 -34.92 -12.21 13.77
C ILE A 64 -36.11 -12.22 12.85
N GLU A 65 -36.53 -11.05 12.37
CA GLU A 65 -37.71 -10.90 11.51
C GLU A 65 -37.59 -11.62 10.17
N LYS A 66 -36.37 -11.68 9.63
CA LYS A 66 -36.10 -12.32 8.34
C LYS A 66 -35.67 -13.78 8.48
N GLY A 67 -35.34 -14.23 9.68
CA GLY A 67 -34.75 -15.56 9.92
C GLY A 67 -33.38 -15.74 9.21
N LEU A 68 -32.59 -14.65 9.11
CA LEU A 68 -31.30 -14.63 8.43
C LEU A 68 -30.17 -14.29 9.40
N ASP A 69 -28.99 -14.82 9.14
CA ASP A 69 -27.77 -14.42 9.85
C ASP A 69 -27.44 -12.94 9.58
N ALA A 70 -26.79 -12.27 10.54
CA ALA A 70 -26.39 -10.88 10.41
C ALA A 70 -25.52 -10.62 9.16
N SER A 71 -24.73 -11.61 8.75
CA SER A 71 -23.91 -11.56 7.52
C SER A 71 -24.74 -11.52 6.22
N GLU A 72 -26.01 -11.92 6.28
CA GLU A 72 -26.92 -11.97 5.12
C GLU A 72 -27.97 -10.88 5.14
N CYS A 73 -28.38 -10.39 6.31
CA CYS A 73 -29.54 -9.51 6.42
C CYS A 73 -29.23 -8.02 6.25
N ALA A 74 -27.96 -7.63 6.16
CA ALA A 74 -27.56 -6.25 5.93
C ALA A 74 -28.14 -5.69 4.62
N SER A 75 -28.82 -4.54 4.70
CA SER A 75 -29.36 -3.85 3.52
C SER A 75 -28.29 -3.13 2.70
N LEU A 76 -27.19 -2.71 3.34
CA LEU A 76 -26.01 -2.13 2.72
C LEU A 76 -24.79 -2.92 3.16
N TYR A 77 -24.08 -3.51 2.22
CA TYR A 77 -22.91 -4.29 2.50
C TYR A 77 -21.68 -3.64 1.87
N THR A 78 -20.86 -3.02 2.71
CA THR A 78 -19.59 -2.44 2.31
C THR A 78 -18.44 -3.25 2.89
N ILE A 79 -17.44 -3.54 2.07
CA ILE A 79 -16.29 -4.38 2.42
C ILE A 79 -15.04 -3.53 2.26
N GLY A 80 -14.34 -3.28 3.37
CA GLY A 80 -13.04 -2.60 3.34
C GLY A 80 -12.00 -3.47 2.62
N VAL A 81 -11.30 -2.89 1.67
CA VAL A 81 -10.17 -3.52 0.98
C VAL A 81 -8.96 -2.61 1.17
N ASP A 82 -7.97 -3.12 1.88
CA ASP A 82 -6.83 -2.33 2.29
C ASP A 82 -5.57 -2.68 1.51
N GLY A 83 -4.93 -1.65 0.96
CA GLY A 83 -3.61 -1.74 0.38
C GLY A 83 -2.53 -1.59 1.44
N ALA A 84 -1.38 -2.23 1.22
CA ALA A 84 -0.21 -2.13 2.08
C ALA A 84 1.06 -1.88 1.26
N GLY A 85 1.98 -1.09 1.82
CA GLY A 85 3.27 -0.81 1.20
C GLY A 85 3.24 0.32 0.16
N LEU A 86 2.31 1.27 0.27
CA LEU A 86 2.22 2.45 -0.61
C LEU A 86 3.58 3.15 -0.74
N ALA A 87 4.21 3.51 0.39
CA ALA A 87 5.48 4.23 0.37
C ALA A 87 6.62 3.41 -0.26
N VAL A 88 6.63 2.09 -0.07
CA VAL A 88 7.64 1.21 -0.70
C VAL A 88 7.55 1.30 -2.22
N VAL A 89 6.34 1.26 -2.78
CA VAL A 89 6.13 1.32 -4.24
C VAL A 89 6.36 2.73 -4.76
N ALA A 90 5.85 3.76 -4.09
CA ALA A 90 6.04 5.16 -4.48
C ALA A 90 7.53 5.55 -4.51
N ASP A 91 8.26 5.21 -3.44
CA ASP A 91 9.70 5.46 -3.35
C ASP A 91 10.50 4.65 -4.37
N SER A 92 10.04 3.44 -4.69
CA SER A 92 10.68 2.60 -5.72
C SER A 92 10.53 3.20 -7.11
N LEU A 93 9.31 3.64 -7.48
CA LEU A 93 9.08 4.32 -8.75
C LEU A 93 9.84 5.64 -8.82
N GLY A 94 9.84 6.41 -7.75
CA GLY A 94 10.62 7.66 -7.66
C GLY A 94 12.14 7.44 -7.78
N ALA A 95 12.66 6.35 -7.20
CA ALA A 95 14.07 6.00 -7.31
C ALA A 95 14.45 5.57 -8.72
N ILE A 96 13.61 4.75 -9.39
CA ILE A 96 13.80 4.34 -10.79
C ILE A 96 13.79 5.57 -11.70
N GLU A 97 12.73 6.39 -11.63
CA GLU A 97 12.60 7.59 -12.46
C GLU A 97 13.81 8.53 -12.30
N LYS A 98 14.21 8.77 -11.05
CA LYS A 98 15.34 9.66 -10.77
C LYS A 98 16.68 9.08 -11.20
N ARG A 99 17.01 7.85 -10.76
CA ARG A 99 18.35 7.28 -10.92
C ARG A 99 18.61 6.66 -12.29
N ILE A 100 17.57 6.05 -12.90
CA ILE A 100 17.69 5.37 -14.19
C ILE A 100 17.34 6.32 -15.34
N GLU A 101 16.16 6.95 -15.30
CA GLU A 101 15.68 7.72 -16.44
C GLU A 101 16.29 9.14 -16.49
N ASN A 102 16.27 9.87 -15.38
CA ASN A 102 16.68 11.27 -15.37
C ASN A 102 18.21 11.44 -15.24
N GLU A 103 18.82 10.79 -14.24
CA GLU A 103 20.25 10.92 -13.96
C GLU A 103 21.11 9.95 -14.79
N LYS A 104 20.52 8.87 -15.29
CA LYS A 104 21.22 7.78 -16.01
C LYS A 104 22.42 7.24 -15.24
N ARG A 105 22.31 7.25 -13.93
CA ARG A 105 23.36 6.86 -12.99
C ARG A 105 23.42 5.35 -12.76
N VAL A 106 22.30 4.68 -13.00
CA VAL A 106 22.07 3.24 -12.81
C VAL A 106 21.32 2.73 -14.03
N SER A 107 21.67 1.55 -14.51
CA SER A 107 20.92 0.86 -15.55
C SER A 107 19.85 -0.08 -14.96
N TRP A 108 18.89 -0.50 -15.80
CA TRP A 108 17.92 -1.51 -15.43
C TRP A 108 18.58 -2.85 -15.08
N ASP A 109 19.60 -3.26 -15.82
CA ASP A 109 20.29 -4.54 -15.59
C ASP A 109 21.05 -4.55 -14.26
N GLU A 110 21.70 -3.44 -13.91
CA GLU A 110 22.32 -3.27 -12.58
C GLU A 110 21.26 -3.31 -11.46
N LEU A 111 20.12 -2.67 -11.68
CA LEU A 111 19.01 -2.71 -10.72
C LEU A 111 18.52 -4.15 -10.50
N TYR A 112 18.25 -4.89 -11.58
CA TYR A 112 17.78 -6.28 -11.46
C TYR A 112 18.80 -7.17 -10.76
N SER A 113 20.07 -7.06 -11.14
CA SER A 113 21.16 -7.79 -10.47
C SER A 113 21.21 -7.48 -8.97
N ALA A 114 21.07 -6.21 -8.60
CA ALA A 114 21.07 -5.79 -7.20
C ALA A 114 19.85 -6.33 -6.42
N LEU A 115 18.66 -6.34 -7.02
CA LEU A 115 17.46 -6.84 -6.39
C LEU A 115 17.51 -8.37 -6.18
N GLU A 116 17.93 -9.12 -7.18
CA GLU A 116 18.05 -10.58 -7.12
C GLU A 116 19.04 -11.03 -6.05
N ASN A 117 20.15 -10.32 -5.91
CA ASN A 117 21.21 -10.60 -4.94
C ASN A 117 21.06 -9.82 -3.62
N ASN A 118 19.89 -9.21 -3.38
CA ASN A 118 19.57 -8.49 -2.14
C ASN A 118 20.55 -7.37 -1.80
N PHE A 119 20.95 -6.58 -2.79
CA PHE A 119 21.90 -5.48 -2.67
C PHE A 119 23.25 -5.90 -2.06
N PRO A 120 24.07 -6.67 -2.78
CA PRO A 120 25.40 -7.07 -2.29
C PRO A 120 26.34 -5.87 -2.18
N ASP A 121 26.17 -4.86 -3.05
CA ASP A 121 26.91 -3.59 -2.99
C ASP A 121 26.11 -2.55 -2.20
N GLU A 122 26.64 -2.20 -1.01
CA GLU A 122 26.04 -1.18 -0.14
C GLU A 122 26.05 0.21 -0.78
N ARG A 123 27.07 0.54 -1.58
CA ARG A 123 27.13 1.83 -2.28
C ARG A 123 25.99 1.96 -3.28
N PHE A 124 25.72 0.89 -4.04
CA PHE A 124 24.57 0.86 -4.96
C PHE A 124 23.25 1.03 -4.19
N ARG A 125 23.08 0.29 -3.10
CA ARG A 125 21.89 0.38 -2.25
C ARG A 125 21.66 1.82 -1.75
N LEU A 126 22.72 2.47 -1.27
CA LEU A 126 22.65 3.86 -0.79
C LEU A 126 22.31 4.85 -1.91
N ILE A 127 22.79 4.63 -3.14
CA ILE A 127 22.41 5.44 -4.31
C ILE A 127 20.89 5.37 -4.51
N MET A 128 20.32 4.19 -4.50
CA MET A 128 18.86 4.01 -4.65
C MET A 128 18.10 4.58 -3.45
N ASN A 129 18.57 4.29 -2.24
CA ASN A 129 17.93 4.74 -1.01
C ASN A 129 17.96 6.27 -0.81
N SER A 130 18.96 6.97 -1.33
CA SER A 130 19.08 8.43 -1.24
C SER A 130 18.18 9.20 -2.21
N SER A 131 17.30 8.53 -2.96
CA SER A 131 16.29 9.18 -3.77
C SER A 131 15.25 9.89 -2.89
N PRO A 132 14.64 10.99 -3.35
CA PRO A 132 13.60 11.67 -2.60
C PRO A 132 12.47 10.71 -2.24
N LYS A 133 11.97 10.85 -1.01
CA LYS A 133 10.99 9.92 -0.44
C LYS A 133 9.60 10.55 -0.41
N TYR A 134 8.61 9.70 -0.35
CA TYR A 134 7.23 10.05 -0.02
C TYR A 134 7.17 10.70 1.36
N CYS A 135 6.36 11.74 1.50
CA CYS A 135 6.25 12.62 2.67
C CYS A 135 7.46 13.56 2.90
N HIS A 136 8.34 13.76 1.91
CA HIS A 136 9.38 14.79 1.99
C HIS A 136 8.91 16.18 1.55
N GLY A 137 7.71 16.29 0.96
CA GLY A 137 7.10 17.54 0.53
C GLY A 137 7.34 17.88 -0.94
N GLY A 138 6.41 17.47 -1.82
CA GLY A 138 6.40 17.81 -3.24
C GLY A 138 7.44 17.06 -4.08
N THR A 139 7.86 15.89 -3.65
CA THR A 139 8.85 15.07 -4.36
C THR A 139 8.21 14.24 -5.49
N VAL A 140 9.04 13.68 -6.34
CA VAL A 140 8.60 12.69 -7.34
C VAL A 140 7.90 11.50 -6.68
N SER A 141 8.34 11.06 -5.50
CA SER A 141 7.70 9.97 -4.75
C SER A 141 6.33 10.39 -4.20
N ASP A 142 6.13 11.65 -3.79
CA ASP A 142 4.80 12.16 -3.44
C ASP A 142 3.84 12.12 -4.64
N ALA A 143 4.32 12.50 -5.82
CA ALA A 143 3.53 12.43 -7.05
C ALA A 143 3.16 10.98 -7.42
N TRP A 144 4.10 10.03 -7.26
CA TRP A 144 3.83 8.62 -7.48
C TRP A 144 2.86 8.03 -6.45
N ALA A 145 2.97 8.40 -5.18
CA ALA A 145 2.02 7.96 -4.14
C ALA A 145 0.58 8.38 -4.48
N LYS A 146 0.38 9.60 -4.96
CA LYS A 146 -0.92 10.09 -5.41
C LYS A 146 -1.44 9.29 -6.61
N ARG A 147 -0.62 9.09 -7.64
CA ARG A 147 -1.00 8.29 -8.84
C ARG A 147 -1.32 6.83 -8.50
N LEU A 148 -0.55 6.23 -7.59
CA LEU A 148 -0.80 4.87 -7.09
C LEU A 148 -2.15 4.80 -6.36
N THR A 149 -2.45 5.81 -5.53
CA THR A 149 -3.73 5.89 -4.83
C THR A 149 -4.91 6.07 -5.79
N GLU A 150 -4.79 6.92 -6.79
CA GLU A 150 -5.81 7.09 -7.83
C GLU A 150 -6.06 5.78 -8.59
N CYS A 151 -4.99 5.07 -8.97
CA CYS A 151 -5.07 3.77 -9.62
C CYS A 151 -5.74 2.73 -8.71
N TRP A 152 -5.34 2.67 -7.44
CA TRP A 152 -5.91 1.79 -6.41
C TRP A 152 -7.40 2.03 -6.23
N VAL A 153 -7.78 3.28 -5.95
CA VAL A 153 -9.18 3.67 -5.72
C VAL A 153 -10.04 3.31 -6.94
N LYS A 154 -9.58 3.68 -8.13
CA LYS A 154 -10.30 3.36 -9.36
C LYS A 154 -10.49 1.86 -9.53
N THR A 155 -9.43 1.08 -9.38
CA THR A 155 -9.47 -0.38 -9.58
C THR A 155 -10.42 -1.06 -8.61
N VAL A 156 -10.40 -0.67 -7.33
CA VAL A 156 -11.28 -1.26 -6.30
C VAL A 156 -12.74 -0.85 -6.50
N VAL A 157 -13.00 0.43 -6.80
CA VAL A 157 -14.37 0.94 -6.97
C VAL A 157 -15.02 0.39 -8.24
N ASP A 158 -14.26 0.24 -9.32
CA ASP A 158 -14.75 -0.31 -10.59
C ASP A 158 -15.05 -1.83 -10.50
N GLN A 159 -14.51 -2.52 -9.48
CA GLN A 159 -14.73 -3.95 -9.29
C GLN A 159 -16.18 -4.23 -8.88
N GLN A 160 -16.92 -4.86 -9.75
CA GLN A 160 -18.31 -5.24 -9.48
C GLN A 160 -18.37 -6.42 -8.51
N MET A 161 -19.31 -6.35 -7.56
CA MET A 161 -19.60 -7.41 -6.60
C MET A 161 -21.06 -7.87 -6.73
N PRO A 162 -21.35 -9.17 -6.56
CA PRO A 162 -22.72 -9.68 -6.57
C PRO A 162 -23.49 -9.22 -5.32
N LYS A 163 -24.82 -9.40 -5.35
CA LYS A 163 -25.74 -9.14 -4.23
C LYS A 163 -25.70 -7.69 -3.69
N GLY A 164 -25.34 -6.72 -4.53
CA GLY A 164 -25.29 -5.31 -4.13
C GLY A 164 -24.12 -4.94 -3.19
N ARG A 165 -23.21 -5.86 -2.92
CA ARG A 165 -22.00 -5.62 -2.13
C ARG A 165 -21.10 -4.60 -2.81
N LYS A 166 -20.38 -3.79 -2.02
CA LYS A 166 -19.45 -2.78 -2.54
C LYS A 166 -18.10 -2.91 -1.86
N LEU A 167 -17.04 -2.80 -2.65
CA LEU A 167 -15.68 -2.68 -2.13
C LEU A 167 -15.33 -1.22 -1.86
N VAL A 168 -14.69 -0.97 -0.72
CA VAL A 168 -14.28 0.36 -0.28
C VAL A 168 -12.77 0.37 -0.06
N PRO A 169 -11.99 1.09 -0.89
CA PRO A 169 -10.54 1.11 -0.80
C PRO A 169 -10.05 1.89 0.43
N GLY A 170 -8.98 1.38 1.04
CA GLY A 170 -8.25 2.01 2.11
C GLY A 170 -6.75 1.74 2.03
N TRP A 171 -5.98 2.39 2.90
CA TRP A 171 -4.57 2.13 3.12
C TRP A 171 -4.37 1.72 4.57
N PHE A 172 -4.36 0.42 4.84
CA PHE A 172 -4.21 -0.05 6.20
C PHE A 172 -3.54 -1.42 6.25
N SER A 173 -2.54 -1.60 7.08
CA SER A 173 -1.79 -2.86 7.20
C SER A 173 -1.87 -3.46 8.61
N TRP A 174 -2.70 -2.89 9.50
CA TRP A 174 -2.69 -3.24 10.92
C TRP A 174 -1.25 -3.22 11.47
N ALA A 175 -0.92 -4.02 12.42
CA ALA A 175 0.46 -4.15 12.92
C ALA A 175 1.32 -5.16 12.14
N ARG A 176 0.97 -5.48 10.87
CA ARG A 176 1.59 -6.59 10.11
C ARG A 176 2.72 -6.16 9.16
N THR A 177 3.30 -5.00 9.36
CA THR A 177 4.38 -4.48 8.49
C THR A 177 5.59 -5.39 8.42
N ILE A 178 5.96 -6.02 9.54
CA ILE A 178 7.08 -6.98 9.64
C ILE A 178 6.71 -8.28 8.91
N GLU A 179 5.54 -8.85 9.19
CA GLU A 179 5.07 -10.08 8.57
C GLU A 179 4.95 -9.95 7.05
N TYR A 180 4.35 -8.86 6.57
CA TYR A 180 4.24 -8.62 5.12
C TYR A 180 5.61 -8.36 4.50
N GLY A 181 6.47 -7.60 5.17
CA GLY A 181 7.82 -7.32 4.72
C GLY A 181 8.67 -8.58 4.58
N SER A 182 8.53 -9.55 5.51
CA SER A 182 9.29 -10.81 5.47
C SER A 182 9.00 -11.66 4.21
N LYS A 183 7.84 -11.44 3.58
CA LYS A 183 7.39 -12.17 2.39
C LYS A 183 7.71 -11.43 1.07
N VAL A 184 8.34 -10.26 1.14
CA VAL A 184 8.65 -9.38 0.00
C VAL A 184 10.15 -9.36 -0.26
N GLY A 185 10.54 -9.49 -1.54
CA GLY A 185 11.91 -9.37 -2.00
C GLY A 185 12.52 -7.97 -1.78
N ALA A 186 13.75 -7.76 -2.20
CA ALA A 186 14.36 -6.43 -2.24
C ALA A 186 13.58 -5.51 -3.20
N THR A 187 13.55 -4.20 -2.91
CA THR A 187 12.79 -3.23 -3.69
C THR A 187 13.65 -2.04 -4.13
N PRO A 188 13.35 -1.41 -5.28
CA PRO A 188 14.21 -0.38 -5.88
C PRO A 188 14.48 0.85 -5.01
N ASN A 189 13.68 1.11 -3.98
CA ASN A 189 13.94 2.18 -3.01
C ASN A 189 15.09 1.90 -2.02
N GLY A 190 15.84 0.79 -2.22
CA GLY A 190 16.95 0.38 -1.38
C GLY A 190 16.56 -0.49 -0.17
N ARG A 191 15.29 -0.93 -0.07
CA ARG A 191 14.83 -1.85 0.97
C ARG A 191 15.34 -3.27 0.66
N ARG A 192 15.92 -3.94 1.63
CA ARG A 192 16.38 -5.33 1.51
C ARG A 192 15.22 -6.32 1.63
N LYS A 193 15.44 -7.53 1.11
CA LYS A 193 14.52 -8.65 1.27
C LYS A 193 14.25 -8.90 2.76
N GLY A 194 12.99 -9.02 3.12
CA GLY A 194 12.57 -9.34 4.48
C GLY A 194 12.47 -8.15 5.43
N GLU A 195 12.98 -6.97 5.08
CA GLU A 195 12.79 -5.77 5.90
C GLU A 195 11.30 -5.36 5.96
N PRO A 196 10.85 -4.70 7.04
CA PRO A 196 9.48 -4.20 7.16
C PRO A 196 9.06 -3.31 5.99
N ILE A 197 7.77 -3.31 5.67
CA ILE A 197 7.15 -2.35 4.75
C ILE A 197 6.53 -1.19 5.53
N SER A 198 6.14 -0.12 4.82
CA SER A 198 5.41 1.00 5.44
C SER A 198 4.03 0.58 5.95
N HIS A 199 3.58 1.23 7.03
CA HIS A 199 2.26 1.05 7.61
C HIS A 199 1.22 1.92 6.88
N GLY A 200 0.25 1.27 6.24
CA GLY A 200 -0.87 1.98 5.61
C GLY A 200 -0.43 3.08 4.66
N ALA A 201 -0.88 4.30 4.91
CA ALA A 201 -0.53 5.50 4.14
C ALA A 201 0.75 6.21 4.64
N ASN A 202 1.39 5.70 5.69
CA ASN A 202 2.57 6.33 6.26
C ASN A 202 3.82 6.16 5.38
N PRO A 203 4.84 7.05 5.52
CA PRO A 203 6.13 6.88 4.87
C PRO A 203 6.84 5.62 5.35
N ASN A 204 7.90 5.23 4.64
CA ASN A 204 8.77 4.15 5.09
C ASN A 204 9.41 4.47 6.44
N PRO A 205 9.67 3.47 7.31
CA PRO A 205 10.40 3.67 8.55
C PRO A 205 11.69 4.45 8.31
N HIS A 206 12.05 5.33 9.25
CA HIS A 206 13.27 6.16 9.18
C HIS A 206 13.37 7.04 7.92
N PHE A 207 12.24 7.46 7.35
CA PHE A 207 12.23 8.31 6.17
C PHE A 207 12.86 9.70 6.43
N ARG A 208 12.76 10.21 7.65
CA ARG A 208 13.39 11.46 8.11
C ARG A 208 13.85 11.31 9.56
N ILE A 209 14.96 11.97 9.88
CA ILE A 209 15.52 12.03 11.24
C ILE A 209 15.07 13.32 11.96
N ASP A 210 14.87 14.38 11.19
CA ASP A 210 14.53 15.72 11.69
C ASP A 210 13.06 15.90 12.10
N GLY A 211 12.26 14.82 11.98
CA GLY A 211 10.80 14.95 12.06
C GLY A 211 10.30 15.85 10.92
N ALA A 212 9.07 15.87 10.60
CA ALA A 212 8.44 16.83 9.73
C ALA A 212 6.93 16.54 9.71
N PRO A 213 6.24 16.77 10.81
CA PRO A 213 4.82 16.42 10.93
C PRO A 213 3.97 17.09 9.84
N THR A 214 4.32 18.33 9.44
CA THR A 214 3.63 19.03 8.37
C THR A 214 3.80 18.34 7.01
N ALA A 215 5.03 17.97 6.63
CA ALA A 215 5.28 17.29 5.36
C ALA A 215 4.63 15.90 5.34
N GLN A 216 4.69 15.17 6.45
CA GLN A 216 4.05 13.88 6.61
C GLN A 216 2.52 14.01 6.51
N SER A 217 1.92 14.96 7.22
CA SER A 217 0.47 15.19 7.19
C SER A 217 -0.01 15.56 5.78
N ASN A 218 0.71 16.44 5.08
CA ASN A 218 0.39 16.83 3.70
C ASN A 218 0.51 15.65 2.73
N GLY A 219 1.57 14.84 2.86
CA GLY A 219 1.76 13.64 2.06
C GLY A 219 0.62 12.65 2.24
N ILE A 220 0.26 12.34 3.49
CA ILE A 220 -0.82 11.40 3.82
C ILE A 220 -2.19 11.97 3.42
N ALA A 221 -2.44 13.27 3.60
CA ALA A 221 -3.67 13.91 3.14
C ALA A 221 -3.87 13.77 1.62
N SER A 222 -2.78 13.81 0.85
CA SER A 222 -2.83 13.69 -0.62
C SER A 222 -3.20 12.30 -1.14
N VAL A 223 -3.11 11.27 -0.30
CA VAL A 223 -3.35 9.86 -0.64
C VAL A 223 -4.59 9.27 0.05
N GLN A 224 -5.46 10.11 0.60
CA GLN A 224 -6.72 9.66 1.16
C GLN A 224 -7.62 9.09 0.06
N CYS A 225 -8.16 7.88 0.29
CA CYS A 225 -9.02 7.23 -0.70
C CYS A 225 -10.40 7.88 -0.84
N GLY A 226 -10.85 8.65 0.16
CA GLY A 226 -12.08 9.44 0.12
C GLY A 226 -13.37 8.62 0.05
N ARG A 227 -13.36 7.36 0.51
CA ARG A 227 -14.49 6.42 0.40
C ARG A 227 -14.98 5.85 1.74
N GLY A 228 -14.55 6.45 2.86
CA GLY A 228 -14.99 6.04 4.20
C GLY A 228 -14.26 4.83 4.78
N ASN A 229 -13.18 4.37 4.15
CA ASN A 229 -12.25 3.41 4.72
C ASN A 229 -10.98 4.10 5.24
N ALA A 230 -10.20 3.39 6.05
CA ALA A 230 -9.05 3.95 6.76
C ALA A 230 -7.85 4.26 5.83
N ALA A 231 -7.20 5.39 6.10
CA ALA A 231 -5.85 5.70 5.63
C ALA A 231 -5.16 6.53 6.74
N PRO A 232 -4.78 5.86 7.84
CA PRO A 232 -4.36 6.54 9.06
C PRO A 232 -3.03 7.26 8.91
N LEU A 233 -2.92 8.39 9.60
CA LEU A 233 -1.67 9.06 9.91
C LEU A 233 -1.20 8.55 11.27
N GLN A 234 -0.01 7.95 11.33
CA GLN A 234 0.66 7.60 12.56
C GLN A 234 1.86 8.54 12.75
N ILE A 235 1.86 9.25 13.85
CA ILE A 235 2.97 10.12 14.25
C ILE A 235 3.54 9.57 15.56
N GLU A 236 4.84 9.41 15.61
CA GLU A 236 5.56 9.01 16.80
C GLU A 236 6.30 10.23 17.36
N PHE A 237 6.10 10.50 18.64
CA PHE A 237 6.78 11.55 19.37
C PHE A 237 7.77 10.94 20.35
N ASP A 238 8.94 11.58 20.48
CA ASP A 238 9.86 11.28 21.57
C ASP A 238 9.16 11.61 22.89
N PRO A 239 9.05 10.67 23.83
CA PRO A 239 8.42 10.92 25.13
C PRO A 239 9.12 12.04 25.95
N HIS A 240 10.37 12.37 25.60
CA HIS A 240 11.12 13.44 26.25
C HIS A 240 10.79 14.84 25.69
N VAL A 241 10.11 14.95 24.55
CA VAL A 241 9.73 16.23 23.94
C VAL A 241 8.91 17.10 24.92
N ALA A 242 8.06 16.48 25.74
CA ALA A 242 7.26 17.16 26.75
C ALA A 242 8.00 17.39 28.10
N ALA A 243 9.27 16.97 28.22
CA ALA A 243 10.04 17.12 29.46
C ALA A 243 10.50 18.55 29.73
N ASP A 244 10.58 19.38 28.69
CA ASP A 244 10.83 20.80 28.81
C ASP A 244 9.86 21.63 27.93
N LYS A 245 9.76 22.92 28.20
CA LYS A 245 8.86 23.82 27.47
C LYS A 245 9.27 24.04 26.01
N SER A 246 10.54 23.86 25.68
CA SER A 246 11.06 24.06 24.31
C SER A 246 10.67 22.94 23.34
N GLY A 247 10.24 21.79 23.87
CA GLY A 247 9.78 20.67 23.06
C GLY A 247 8.29 20.70 22.72
N VAL A 248 7.53 21.70 23.25
CA VAL A 248 6.08 21.81 23.08
C VAL A 248 5.69 23.00 22.20
N ASP A 249 6.57 23.97 22.06
CA ASP A 249 6.41 25.15 21.19
C ASP A 249 6.85 24.83 19.76
#